data_58cba8a22558e499879fa4c911901a68
#
_entry.id   58cba8a22558e499879fa4c911901a68
#
_cell.length_a   1.000
_cell.length_b   1.000
_cell.length_c   1.000
_cell.angle_alpha   90.00
_cell.angle_beta   90.00
_cell.angle_gamma   90.00
#
_symmetry.space_group_name_H-M   'P 1'
#
loop_
_entity.id
_entity.type
_entity.pdbx_description
1 polymer ?
#
loop_
_entity_poly.entity_id
_entity_poly.type
_entity_poly.pdbx_seq_one_letter_code
_entity_poly.pdbx_strand_id
1 'polypeptide(L)'
;MSSTKNLSSASRKREQGRTLRIGEVARRVGISSSALRAWEALGLLAPQRTQSRYRSYTDADVRLLQRAMFLRRARGLNPAAIVHVLKRQGIVKLPLPAETGNLPGQRFRRLRARRGLSLARVARATGVSVAFLSALERGQMRSSVAALRRIARFYRTNILSLFETSGENPRVVRPNQRKILETNAGVRMELLAWGNTAMEPHLFRVKPGGGSGESYAHEGEEFLHVLRGEFEIWLDGAERYLLKTGDSLYFESSTPHRWKNPGRVETWLLWVNTPPTF
;
A
#
# COMPACT_ATOMS: atom_id res chain seq x y z
N MET A 1 -5.43 25.86 53.06
CA MET A 1 -5.16 26.00 51.63
C MET A 1 -4.41 24.76 51.18
N SER A 2 -5.07 23.78 50.68
CA SER A 2 -4.48 22.62 49.95
C SER A 2 -5.56 21.56 49.82
N SER A 3 -6.05 21.31 48.65
CA SER A 3 -6.60 20.02 48.22
C SER A 3 -7.37 20.19 46.92
N THR A 4 -6.65 20.22 45.80
CA THR A 4 -7.23 20.07 44.46
C THR A 4 -6.21 19.45 43.49
N LYS A 5 -5.80 18.23 43.83
CA LYS A 5 -5.00 17.39 42.87
C LYS A 5 -5.19 15.93 43.23
N ASN A 6 -6.31 15.29 42.87
CA ASN A 6 -6.37 13.81 42.82
C ASN A 6 -7.67 13.25 42.20
N LEU A 7 -8.37 14.01 41.34
CA LEU A 7 -9.59 13.51 40.67
C LEU A 7 -9.42 13.17 39.21
N SER A 8 -8.23 13.35 38.61
CA SER A 8 -7.99 13.15 37.18
C SER A 8 -7.40 11.78 36.80
N SER A 9 -6.87 11.03 37.75
CA SER A 9 -6.24 9.72 37.47
C SER A 9 -7.20 8.52 37.61
N ALA A 10 -8.28 8.69 38.36
CA ALA A 10 -9.26 7.61 38.59
C ALA A 10 -10.29 7.47 37.46
N SER A 11 -10.57 8.53 36.70
CA SER A 11 -11.52 8.48 35.57
C SER A 11 -10.94 7.84 34.30
N ARG A 12 -9.62 7.88 34.09
CA ARG A 12 -8.98 7.24 32.93
C ARG A 12 -8.79 5.72 33.07
N LYS A 13 -8.97 5.15 34.25
CA LYS A 13 -8.80 3.71 34.52
C LYS A 13 -10.08 2.88 34.35
N ARG A 14 -11.24 3.50 34.09
CA ARG A 14 -12.55 2.80 33.98
C ARG A 14 -12.97 2.47 32.56
N GLU A 15 -12.23 2.84 31.51
CA GLU A 15 -12.53 2.50 30.11
C GLU A 15 -11.64 1.42 29.51
N GLN A 16 -10.84 0.71 30.27
CA GLN A 16 -10.20 -0.52 29.82
C GLN A 16 -11.24 -1.64 29.86
N GLY A 17 -12.14 -1.63 28.86
CA GLY A 17 -13.15 -2.65 28.66
C GLY A 17 -12.52 -4.04 28.60
N ARG A 18 -13.23 -5.01 29.18
CA ARG A 18 -12.91 -6.44 29.20
C ARG A 18 -12.43 -6.90 27.80
N THR A 19 -11.20 -7.38 27.72
CA THR A 19 -10.63 -7.90 26.48
C THR A 19 -11.10 -9.33 26.24
N LEU A 20 -11.55 -9.60 25.01
CA LEU A 20 -12.12 -10.87 24.60
C LEU A 20 -11.15 -11.64 23.70
N ARG A 21 -11.11 -12.96 23.82
CA ARG A 21 -10.37 -13.84 22.89
C ARG A 21 -11.19 -14.14 21.64
N ILE A 22 -10.54 -14.51 20.54
CA ILE A 22 -11.19 -14.80 19.26
C ILE A 22 -12.34 -15.79 19.36
N GLY A 23 -12.18 -16.87 20.12
CA GLY A 23 -13.24 -17.88 20.30
C GLY A 23 -14.46 -17.36 21.09
N GLU A 24 -14.26 -16.41 22.00
CA GLU A 24 -15.33 -15.80 22.76
C GLU A 24 -16.15 -14.83 21.89
N VAL A 25 -15.47 -14.01 21.06
CA VAL A 25 -16.11 -13.13 20.08
C VAL A 25 -16.89 -13.94 19.05
N ALA A 26 -16.27 -14.98 18.49
CA ALA A 26 -16.89 -15.86 17.51
C ALA A 26 -18.21 -16.47 18.03
N ARG A 27 -18.21 -16.99 19.27
CA ARG A 27 -19.42 -17.50 19.92
C ARG A 27 -20.48 -16.44 20.13
N ARG A 28 -20.12 -15.23 20.62
CA ARG A 28 -21.08 -14.12 20.86
C ARG A 28 -21.75 -13.62 19.59
N VAL A 29 -21.06 -13.71 18.45
CA VAL A 29 -21.57 -13.22 17.16
C VAL A 29 -22.22 -14.35 16.35
N GLY A 30 -22.01 -15.61 16.74
CA GLY A 30 -22.55 -16.77 16.02
C GLY A 30 -21.83 -17.05 14.69
N ILE A 31 -20.51 -16.87 14.66
CA ILE A 31 -19.66 -17.14 13.50
C ILE A 31 -18.46 -18.01 13.89
N SER A 32 -17.79 -18.61 12.90
CA SER A 32 -16.55 -19.35 13.16
C SER A 32 -15.37 -18.40 13.36
N SER A 33 -14.31 -18.86 14.05
CA SER A 33 -13.06 -18.11 14.20
C SER A 33 -12.40 -17.84 12.84
N SER A 34 -12.59 -18.69 11.84
CA SER A 34 -12.12 -18.47 10.47
C SER A 34 -12.89 -17.35 9.77
N ALA A 35 -14.21 -17.30 9.95
CA ALA A 35 -15.03 -16.20 9.45
C ALA A 35 -14.62 -14.86 10.12
N LEU A 36 -14.34 -14.86 11.43
CA LEU A 36 -13.85 -13.67 12.11
C LEU A 36 -12.51 -13.16 11.53
N ARG A 37 -11.58 -14.06 11.24
CA ARG A 37 -10.32 -13.72 10.57
C ARG A 37 -10.54 -13.17 9.15
N ALA A 38 -11.54 -13.67 8.44
CA ALA A 38 -11.90 -13.11 7.12
C ALA A 38 -12.43 -11.67 7.24
N TRP A 39 -13.20 -11.35 8.28
CA TRP A 39 -13.63 -9.97 8.56
C TRP A 39 -12.48 -9.04 8.95
N GLU A 40 -11.48 -9.53 9.70
CA GLU A 40 -10.23 -8.80 9.95
C GLU A 40 -9.47 -8.51 8.65
N ALA A 41 -9.31 -9.53 7.80
CA ALA A 41 -8.63 -9.41 6.51
C ALA A 41 -9.31 -8.40 5.57
N LEU A 42 -10.63 -8.24 5.68
CA LEU A 42 -11.41 -7.24 4.94
C LEU A 42 -11.35 -5.84 5.58
N GLY A 43 -10.69 -5.71 6.73
CA GLY A 43 -10.54 -4.43 7.42
C GLY A 43 -11.81 -3.94 8.13
N LEU A 44 -12.67 -4.85 8.56
CA LEU A 44 -13.80 -4.52 9.47
C LEU A 44 -13.29 -4.28 10.88
N LEU A 45 -12.30 -5.06 11.32
CA LEU A 45 -11.74 -5.04 12.67
C LEU A 45 -10.21 -4.95 12.62
N ALA A 46 -9.62 -4.30 13.62
CA ALA A 46 -8.18 -4.29 13.88
C ALA A 46 -7.90 -4.66 15.34
N PRO A 47 -7.94 -5.96 15.68
CA PRO A 47 -7.72 -6.38 17.06
C PRO A 47 -6.33 -5.98 17.54
N GLN A 48 -6.25 -5.52 18.77
CA GLN A 48 -4.97 -5.28 19.45
C GLN A 48 -4.27 -6.62 19.71
N ARG A 49 -2.96 -6.60 19.88
CA ARG A 49 -2.20 -7.78 20.32
C ARG A 49 -1.77 -7.60 21.78
N THR A 50 -2.00 -8.62 22.58
CA THR A 50 -1.47 -8.68 23.95
C THR A 50 0.05 -8.76 23.93
N GLN A 51 0.71 -8.56 25.08
CA GLN A 51 2.15 -8.79 25.24
C GLN A 51 2.57 -10.20 24.78
N SER A 52 1.70 -11.19 24.94
CA SER A 52 1.89 -12.58 24.48
C SER A 52 1.52 -12.77 22.99
N ARG A 53 1.38 -11.69 22.20
CA ARG A 53 1.06 -11.67 20.76
C ARG A 53 -0.29 -12.29 20.38
N TYR A 54 -1.20 -12.57 21.32
CA TYR A 54 -2.56 -13.03 21.02
C TYR A 54 -3.48 -11.86 20.64
N ARG A 55 -4.44 -12.14 19.74
CA ARG A 55 -5.48 -11.18 19.35
C ARG A 55 -6.43 -10.88 20.53
N SER A 56 -6.68 -9.61 20.77
CA SER A 56 -7.54 -9.08 21.81
C SER A 56 -8.59 -8.18 21.18
N TYR A 57 -9.84 -8.43 21.51
CA TYR A 57 -11.01 -7.72 20.98
C TYR A 57 -11.75 -7.00 22.12
N THR A 58 -12.53 -6.00 21.77
CA THR A 58 -13.36 -5.22 22.67
C THR A 58 -14.85 -5.52 22.46
N ASP A 59 -15.70 -5.12 23.38
CA ASP A 59 -17.16 -5.19 23.19
C ASP A 59 -17.63 -4.29 22.02
N ALA A 60 -16.88 -3.24 21.67
CA ALA A 60 -17.13 -2.44 20.47
C ALA A 60 -16.93 -3.25 19.19
N ASP A 61 -15.91 -4.12 19.15
CA ASP A 61 -15.67 -5.03 18.01
C ASP A 61 -16.81 -6.04 17.86
N VAL A 62 -17.36 -6.54 18.97
CA VAL A 62 -18.52 -7.44 18.96
C VAL A 62 -19.75 -6.74 18.37
N ARG A 63 -20.05 -5.51 18.83
CA ARG A 63 -21.18 -4.73 18.27
C ARG A 63 -21.03 -4.45 16.78
N LEU A 64 -19.81 -4.14 16.36
CA LEU A 64 -19.53 -3.89 14.95
C LEU A 64 -19.74 -5.13 14.08
N LEU A 65 -19.29 -6.29 14.53
CA LEU A 65 -19.53 -7.57 13.87
C LEU A 65 -21.03 -7.93 13.83
N GLN A 66 -21.76 -7.73 14.91
CA GLN A 66 -23.21 -7.96 14.94
C GLN A 66 -23.93 -7.11 13.91
N ARG A 67 -23.55 -5.82 13.77
CA ARG A 67 -24.08 -4.93 12.74
C ARG A 67 -23.74 -5.40 11.33
N ALA A 68 -22.52 -5.87 11.11
CA ALA A 68 -22.10 -6.44 9.83
C ALA A 68 -22.92 -7.70 9.49
N MET A 69 -23.13 -8.58 10.45
CA MET A 69 -23.96 -9.79 10.28
C MET A 69 -25.43 -9.46 10.03
N PHE A 70 -25.97 -8.43 10.67
CA PHE A 70 -27.30 -7.92 10.38
C PHE A 70 -27.42 -7.45 8.93
N LEU A 71 -26.49 -6.62 8.43
CA LEU A 71 -26.48 -6.14 7.04
C LEU A 71 -26.37 -7.32 6.04
N ARG A 72 -25.61 -8.35 6.37
CA ARG A 72 -25.49 -9.54 5.57
C ARG A 72 -26.83 -10.29 5.45
N ARG A 73 -27.52 -10.47 6.56
CA ARG A 73 -28.81 -11.19 6.61
C ARG A 73 -29.95 -10.38 6.02
N ALA A 74 -30.05 -9.11 6.40
CA ALA A 74 -31.18 -8.25 6.03
C ALA A 74 -31.12 -7.71 4.60
N ARG A 75 -29.91 -7.55 4.02
CA ARG A 75 -29.70 -6.94 2.70
C ARG A 75 -28.98 -7.82 1.70
N GLY A 76 -28.62 -9.06 2.06
CA GLY A 76 -27.90 -9.99 1.18
C GLY A 76 -26.51 -9.50 0.75
N LEU A 77 -25.95 -8.49 1.42
CA LEU A 77 -24.69 -7.88 1.01
C LEU A 77 -23.52 -8.86 1.25
N ASN A 78 -22.58 -8.89 0.31
CA ASN A 78 -21.33 -9.60 0.51
C ASN A 78 -20.44 -8.87 1.55
N PRO A 79 -19.46 -9.53 2.18
CA PRO A 79 -18.65 -8.95 3.24
C PRO A 79 -17.91 -7.66 2.83
N ALA A 80 -17.40 -7.59 1.61
CA ALA A 80 -16.70 -6.41 1.12
C ALA A 80 -17.62 -5.19 0.98
N ALA A 81 -18.84 -5.40 0.45
CA ALA A 81 -19.86 -4.36 0.35
C ALA A 81 -20.31 -3.87 1.74
N ILE A 82 -20.43 -4.75 2.73
CA ILE A 82 -20.76 -4.40 4.12
C ILE A 82 -19.69 -3.48 4.71
N VAL A 83 -18.41 -3.85 4.56
CA VAL A 83 -17.29 -3.03 5.04
C VAL A 83 -17.33 -1.64 4.38
N HIS A 84 -17.59 -1.58 3.07
CA HIS A 84 -17.74 -0.30 2.35
C HIS A 84 -18.89 0.55 2.89
N VAL A 85 -20.07 -0.03 3.12
CA VAL A 85 -21.23 0.66 3.69
C VAL A 85 -20.92 1.22 5.07
N LEU A 86 -20.32 0.41 5.95
CA LEU A 86 -19.99 0.81 7.32
C LEU A 86 -18.90 1.90 7.37
N LYS A 87 -17.96 1.88 6.43
CA LYS A 87 -16.97 2.96 6.23
C LYS A 87 -17.65 4.27 5.80
N ARG A 88 -18.54 4.23 4.82
CA ARG A 88 -19.28 5.41 4.38
C ARG A 88 -20.15 6.02 5.48
N GLN A 89 -20.65 5.21 6.40
CA GLN A 89 -21.41 5.65 7.57
C GLN A 89 -20.54 6.18 8.72
N GLY A 90 -19.21 6.21 8.57
CA GLY A 90 -18.28 6.66 9.61
C GLY A 90 -18.21 5.74 10.84
N ILE A 91 -18.82 4.54 10.77
CA ILE A 91 -18.90 3.59 11.89
C ILE A 91 -17.59 2.84 12.05
N VAL A 92 -16.91 2.55 10.96
CA VAL A 92 -15.58 1.96 10.96
C VAL A 92 -14.55 3.09 10.89
N LYS A 93 -14.04 3.49 12.05
CA LYS A 93 -12.94 4.47 12.22
C LYS A 93 -11.57 3.80 12.21
N LEU A 94 -11.40 2.69 11.56
CA LEU A 94 -10.03 2.18 11.39
C LEU A 94 -9.24 3.22 10.62
N PRO A 95 -7.98 3.50 11.03
CA PRO A 95 -7.05 4.06 10.08
C PRO A 95 -7.21 3.17 8.86
N LEU A 96 -7.54 3.77 7.72
CA LEU A 96 -7.57 3.06 6.46
C LEU A 96 -6.39 2.08 6.53
N PRO A 97 -6.59 0.74 6.44
CA PRO A 97 -5.47 -0.06 6.00
C PRO A 97 -5.06 0.72 4.77
N ALA A 98 -3.84 1.26 4.77
CA ALA A 98 -3.30 1.96 3.62
C ALA A 98 -3.86 1.17 2.47
N GLU A 99 -4.78 1.78 1.69
CA GLU A 99 -5.59 1.01 0.75
C GLU A 99 -4.59 0.09 0.12
N THR A 100 -4.68 -1.19 0.45
CA THR A 100 -3.93 -2.20 -0.27
C THR A 100 -4.63 -2.16 -1.60
N GLY A 101 -4.34 -1.10 -2.31
CA GLY A 101 -4.75 -0.92 -3.67
C GLY A 101 -4.26 -2.17 -4.32
N ASN A 102 -5.18 -2.98 -4.71
CA ASN A 102 -5.11 -4.32 -5.27
C ASN A 102 -3.64 -4.68 -5.54
N LEU A 103 -2.99 -5.30 -4.51
CA LEU A 103 -1.54 -5.44 -4.47
C LEU A 103 -1.09 -5.93 -5.84
N PRO A 104 -0.11 -5.30 -6.50
CA PRO A 104 0.33 -5.67 -7.85
C PRO A 104 0.53 -7.17 -8.00
N GLY A 105 0.85 -7.84 -6.89
CA GLY A 105 1.03 -9.27 -6.80
C GLY A 105 -0.17 -10.11 -7.23
N GLN A 106 -1.39 -9.78 -6.84
CA GLN A 106 -2.57 -10.55 -7.26
C GLN A 106 -2.78 -10.46 -8.77
N ARG A 107 -2.48 -9.31 -9.36
CA ARG A 107 -2.59 -9.13 -10.80
C ARG A 107 -1.48 -9.85 -11.56
N PHE A 108 -0.26 -9.85 -11.05
CA PHE A 108 0.82 -10.70 -11.57
C PHE A 108 0.44 -12.17 -11.52
N ARG A 109 -0.18 -12.65 -10.45
CA ARG A 109 -0.71 -14.02 -10.36
C ARG A 109 -1.75 -14.30 -11.44
N ARG A 110 -2.69 -13.38 -11.68
CA ARG A 110 -3.71 -13.51 -12.75
C ARG A 110 -3.04 -13.55 -14.14
N LEU A 111 -2.07 -12.65 -14.40
CA LEU A 111 -1.31 -12.63 -15.65
C LEU A 111 -0.53 -13.92 -15.88
N ARG A 112 0.15 -14.41 -14.85
CA ARG A 112 0.87 -15.68 -14.88
C ARG A 112 -0.06 -16.85 -15.20
N ALA A 113 -1.16 -16.96 -14.46
CA ALA A 113 -2.14 -18.04 -14.64
C ALA A 113 -2.77 -18.03 -16.04
N ARG A 114 -3.17 -16.84 -16.56
CA ARG A 114 -3.72 -16.71 -17.93
C ARG A 114 -2.75 -17.13 -19.02
N ARG A 115 -1.44 -17.01 -18.79
CA ARG A 115 -0.39 -17.42 -19.73
C ARG A 115 0.12 -18.85 -19.50
N GLY A 116 -0.47 -19.60 -18.57
CA GLY A 116 -0.04 -20.97 -18.23
C GLY A 116 1.40 -21.07 -17.71
N LEU A 117 1.94 -19.98 -17.12
CA LEU A 117 3.34 -19.94 -16.70
C LEU A 117 3.49 -20.45 -15.26
N SER A 118 4.55 -21.25 -15.00
CA SER A 118 4.93 -21.62 -13.65
C SER A 118 5.66 -20.48 -12.93
N LEU A 119 5.61 -20.47 -11.60
CA LEU A 119 6.41 -19.53 -10.78
C LEU A 119 7.90 -19.64 -11.11
N ALA A 120 8.43 -20.86 -11.29
CA ALA A 120 9.83 -21.08 -11.61
C ALA A 120 10.24 -20.44 -12.93
N ARG A 121 9.40 -20.52 -13.97
CA ARG A 121 9.66 -19.91 -15.27
C ARG A 121 9.72 -18.39 -15.19
N VAL A 122 8.75 -17.76 -14.51
CA VAL A 122 8.72 -16.29 -14.33
C VAL A 122 9.88 -15.83 -13.45
N ALA A 123 10.15 -16.52 -12.35
CA ALA A 123 11.26 -16.19 -11.45
C ALA A 123 12.60 -16.19 -12.18
N ARG A 124 12.89 -17.23 -12.98
CA ARG A 124 14.09 -17.31 -13.81
C ARG A 124 14.19 -16.17 -14.82
N ALA A 125 13.09 -15.88 -15.53
CA ALA A 125 13.06 -14.85 -16.56
C ALA A 125 13.20 -13.42 -16.02
N THR A 126 12.81 -13.21 -14.76
CA THR A 126 12.82 -11.88 -14.11
C THR A 126 13.98 -11.69 -13.12
N GLY A 127 14.81 -12.72 -12.91
CA GLY A 127 15.94 -12.66 -11.98
C GLY A 127 15.53 -12.55 -10.52
N VAL A 128 14.33 -13.03 -10.14
CA VAL A 128 13.89 -13.07 -8.74
C VAL A 128 13.79 -14.52 -8.25
N SER A 129 13.78 -14.74 -6.93
CA SER A 129 13.57 -16.09 -6.41
C SER A 129 12.10 -16.53 -6.51
N VAL A 130 11.89 -17.84 -6.64
CA VAL A 130 10.52 -18.42 -6.65
C VAL A 130 9.77 -18.08 -5.35
N ALA A 131 10.44 -18.12 -4.22
CA ALA A 131 9.87 -17.79 -2.93
C ALA A 131 9.43 -16.31 -2.87
N PHE A 132 10.27 -15.40 -3.37
CA PHE A 132 9.95 -13.98 -3.47
C PHE A 132 8.73 -13.75 -4.36
N LEU A 133 8.72 -14.30 -5.58
CA LEU A 133 7.60 -14.12 -6.52
C LEU A 133 6.29 -14.68 -5.94
N SER A 134 6.35 -15.84 -5.30
CA SER A 134 5.20 -16.45 -4.62
C SER A 134 4.67 -15.58 -3.48
N ALA A 135 5.55 -15.03 -2.64
CA ALA A 135 5.16 -14.12 -1.55
C ALA A 135 4.57 -12.80 -2.08
N LEU A 136 5.16 -12.25 -3.15
CA LEU A 136 4.66 -11.06 -3.84
C LEU A 136 3.25 -11.30 -4.40
N GLU A 137 3.03 -12.40 -5.12
CA GLU A 137 1.72 -12.75 -5.71
C GLU A 137 0.63 -12.96 -4.64
N ARG A 138 0.99 -13.40 -3.45
CA ARG A 138 0.06 -13.52 -2.31
C ARG A 138 -0.14 -12.22 -1.54
N GLY A 139 0.56 -11.15 -1.91
CA GLY A 139 0.52 -9.89 -1.19
C GLY A 139 1.16 -9.92 0.19
N GLN A 140 2.01 -10.90 0.45
CA GLN A 140 2.71 -11.10 1.73
C GLN A 140 4.03 -10.33 1.79
N MET A 141 4.47 -9.80 0.66
CA MET A 141 5.72 -9.06 0.53
C MET A 141 5.52 -7.86 -0.40
N ARG A 142 6.16 -6.75 -0.06
CA ARG A 142 6.35 -5.61 -0.95
C ARG A 142 7.65 -5.81 -1.72
N SER A 143 7.75 -5.20 -2.89
CA SER A 143 8.92 -5.29 -3.77
C SER A 143 9.63 -3.94 -3.87
N SER A 144 10.89 -3.94 -4.33
CA SER A 144 11.57 -2.72 -4.79
C SER A 144 10.96 -2.25 -6.12
N VAL A 145 11.14 -0.99 -6.46
CA VAL A 145 10.72 -0.42 -7.76
C VAL A 145 11.34 -1.19 -8.91
N ALA A 146 12.65 -1.46 -8.85
CA ALA A 146 13.39 -2.19 -9.87
C ALA A 146 12.81 -3.61 -10.11
N ALA A 147 12.51 -4.35 -9.05
CA ALA A 147 11.95 -5.70 -9.19
C ALA A 147 10.52 -5.68 -9.75
N LEU A 148 9.68 -4.72 -9.35
CA LEU A 148 8.33 -4.56 -9.92
C LEU A 148 8.41 -4.25 -11.42
N ARG A 149 9.32 -3.37 -11.85
CA ARG A 149 9.55 -3.05 -13.27
C ARG A 149 9.99 -4.27 -14.06
N ARG A 150 10.95 -5.08 -13.56
CA ARG A 150 11.38 -6.31 -14.24
C ARG A 150 10.22 -7.28 -14.47
N ILE A 151 9.37 -7.47 -13.46
CA ILE A 151 8.21 -8.37 -13.55
C ILE A 151 7.16 -7.79 -14.51
N ALA A 152 6.86 -6.49 -14.45
CA ALA A 152 5.92 -5.83 -15.34
C ALA A 152 6.39 -5.92 -16.81
N ARG A 153 7.67 -5.64 -17.08
CA ARG A 153 8.30 -5.76 -18.40
C ARG A 153 8.20 -7.19 -18.97
N PHE A 154 8.44 -8.20 -18.13
CA PHE A 154 8.28 -9.61 -18.55
C PHE A 154 6.84 -9.88 -19.02
N TYR A 155 5.84 -9.31 -18.35
CA TYR A 155 4.45 -9.44 -18.76
C TYR A 155 4.04 -8.46 -19.87
N ARG A 156 4.95 -7.65 -20.40
CA ARG A 156 4.64 -6.57 -21.37
C ARG A 156 3.48 -5.72 -20.87
N THR A 157 3.56 -5.26 -19.63
CA THR A 157 2.57 -4.42 -18.95
C THR A 157 3.31 -3.35 -18.15
N ASN A 158 2.65 -2.24 -17.86
CA ASN A 158 3.17 -1.25 -16.93
C ASN A 158 2.64 -1.51 -15.51
N ILE A 159 3.29 -0.94 -14.52
CA ILE A 159 2.89 -1.11 -13.11
C ILE A 159 1.52 -0.49 -12.85
N LEU A 160 1.16 0.59 -13.55
CA LEU A 160 -0.14 1.26 -13.39
C LEU A 160 -1.29 0.41 -13.87
N SER A 161 -1.11 -0.36 -14.95
CA SER A 161 -2.13 -1.28 -15.43
C SER A 161 -2.44 -2.37 -14.39
N LEU A 162 -1.60 -2.50 -13.36
CA LEU A 162 -1.83 -3.41 -12.24
C LEU A 162 -2.85 -2.85 -11.23
N PHE A 163 -3.16 -1.56 -11.29
CA PHE A 163 -4.26 -0.99 -10.53
C PHE A 163 -5.54 -1.09 -11.36
N GLU A 164 -6.61 -1.66 -10.80
CA GLU A 164 -7.90 -1.68 -11.48
C GLU A 164 -8.38 -0.24 -11.69
N THR A 165 -8.54 0.16 -12.93
CA THR A 165 -9.24 1.38 -13.28
C THR A 165 -10.71 1.01 -13.44
N SER A 166 -11.58 1.44 -12.55
CA SER A 166 -12.98 1.67 -12.91
C SER A 166 -12.95 2.71 -14.03
N GLY A 167 -13.48 2.41 -15.20
CA GLY A 167 -13.35 3.12 -16.48
C GLY A 167 -13.52 4.64 -16.52
N GLU A 168 -13.35 5.35 -15.42
CA GLU A 168 -13.37 6.79 -15.30
C GLU A 168 -11.96 7.34 -15.29
N ASN A 169 -11.64 8.19 -16.25
CA ASN A 169 -10.41 8.98 -16.31
C ASN A 169 -10.71 10.41 -15.84
N PRO A 170 -10.68 10.69 -14.53
CA PRO A 170 -11.03 12.00 -14.04
C PRO A 170 -9.94 13.01 -14.44
N ARG A 171 -10.35 14.19 -14.91
CA ARG A 171 -9.41 15.30 -15.14
C ARG A 171 -8.82 15.86 -13.86
N VAL A 172 -9.50 15.67 -12.72
CA VAL A 172 -9.06 16.11 -11.40
C VAL A 172 -8.92 14.90 -10.48
N VAL A 173 -7.72 14.68 -9.97
CA VAL A 173 -7.42 13.64 -8.99
C VAL A 173 -7.16 14.26 -7.63
N ARG A 174 -8.06 14.02 -6.68
CA ARG A 174 -7.92 14.52 -5.32
C ARG A 174 -6.93 13.65 -4.51
N PRO A 175 -6.28 14.20 -3.47
CA PRO A 175 -5.31 13.44 -2.67
C PRO A 175 -5.85 12.10 -2.12
N ASN A 176 -7.12 12.06 -1.72
CA ASN A 176 -7.79 10.86 -1.21
C ASN A 176 -8.22 9.87 -2.31
N GLN A 177 -8.04 10.21 -3.57
CA GLN A 177 -8.37 9.38 -4.73
C GLN A 177 -7.13 8.79 -5.40
N ARG A 178 -5.93 9.25 -5.01
CA ARG A 178 -4.67 8.82 -5.62
C ARG A 178 -4.48 7.33 -5.47
N LYS A 179 -4.02 6.70 -6.53
CA LYS A 179 -3.56 5.32 -6.49
C LYS A 179 -2.16 5.30 -5.90
N ILE A 180 -1.93 4.39 -4.96
CA ILE A 180 -0.73 4.38 -4.14
C ILE A 180 -0.04 3.04 -4.30
N LEU A 181 1.25 3.07 -4.60
CA LEU A 181 2.15 1.94 -4.55
C LEU A 181 3.18 2.18 -3.45
N GLU A 182 3.30 1.24 -2.52
CA GLU A 182 4.35 1.26 -1.50
C GLU A 182 5.31 0.09 -1.70
N THR A 183 6.60 0.38 -1.60
CA THR A 183 7.67 -0.61 -1.70
C THR A 183 8.23 -0.98 -0.33
N ASN A 184 8.99 -2.07 -0.25
CA ASN A 184 9.73 -2.45 0.95
C ASN A 184 10.95 -1.54 1.21
N ALA A 185 11.39 -0.81 0.19
CA ALA A 185 12.53 0.11 0.26
C ALA A 185 12.16 1.52 0.77
N GLY A 186 11.03 1.66 1.47
CA GLY A 186 10.60 2.94 2.06
C GLY A 186 10.15 3.98 1.03
N VAL A 187 9.72 3.54 -0.15
CA VAL A 187 9.22 4.41 -1.22
C VAL A 187 7.71 4.28 -1.31
N ARG A 188 7.02 5.41 -1.32
CA ARG A 188 5.60 5.55 -1.59
C ARG A 188 5.42 6.38 -2.86
N MET A 189 4.77 5.81 -3.85
CA MET A 189 4.46 6.43 -5.13
C MET A 189 2.95 6.69 -5.19
N GLU A 190 2.56 7.94 -5.38
CA GLU A 190 1.16 8.35 -5.51
C GLU A 190 0.94 8.84 -6.94
N LEU A 191 0.03 8.20 -7.66
CA LEU A 191 -0.30 8.56 -9.02
C LEU A 191 -1.17 9.82 -9.05
N LEU A 192 -0.72 10.86 -9.74
CA LEU A 192 -1.40 12.15 -9.80
C LEU A 192 -2.40 12.25 -10.95
N ALA A 193 -2.27 11.38 -11.97
CA ALA A 193 -3.21 11.23 -13.07
C ALA A 193 -3.22 9.77 -13.54
N TRP A 194 -4.30 9.33 -14.17
CA TRP A 194 -4.38 8.00 -14.79
C TRP A 194 -5.26 8.03 -16.05
N GLY A 195 -5.12 6.99 -16.88
CA GLY A 195 -5.79 6.91 -18.18
C GLY A 195 -5.17 7.79 -19.27
N ASN A 196 -4.00 8.34 -19.01
CA ASN A 196 -3.19 9.14 -19.93
C ASN A 196 -2.23 8.23 -20.69
N THR A 197 -1.86 8.66 -21.90
CA THR A 197 -0.97 7.90 -22.79
C THR A 197 0.35 8.60 -23.07
N ALA A 198 0.47 9.87 -22.70
CA ALA A 198 1.63 10.70 -23.02
C ALA A 198 2.60 10.87 -21.85
N MET A 199 2.10 11.11 -20.65
CA MET A 199 2.92 11.32 -19.47
C MET A 199 2.31 10.66 -18.23
N GLU A 200 3.14 10.37 -17.25
CA GLU A 200 2.77 9.73 -16.00
C GLU A 200 3.32 10.48 -14.79
N PRO A 201 2.56 11.44 -14.25
CA PRO A 201 2.98 12.22 -13.10
C PRO A 201 2.75 11.48 -11.79
N HIS A 202 3.79 11.46 -10.94
CA HIS A 202 3.78 10.88 -9.61
C HIS A 202 4.21 11.86 -8.54
N LEU A 203 3.65 11.70 -7.35
CA LEU A 203 4.27 12.19 -6.12
C LEU A 203 4.99 11.02 -5.45
N PHE A 204 6.32 11.09 -5.41
CA PHE A 204 7.15 10.17 -4.64
C PHE A 204 7.36 10.71 -3.23
N ARG A 205 7.22 9.83 -2.26
CA ARG A 205 7.65 10.05 -0.89
C ARG A 205 8.66 8.97 -0.53
N VAL A 206 9.87 9.39 -0.22
CA VAL A 206 11.00 8.50 0.02
C VAL A 206 11.48 8.70 1.45
N LYS A 207 11.34 7.68 2.29
CA LYS A 207 11.84 7.70 3.66
C LYS A 207 13.35 7.81 3.69
N PRO A 208 13.96 8.29 4.78
CA PRO A 208 15.41 8.24 4.97
C PRO A 208 15.97 6.85 4.66
N GLY A 209 17.01 6.79 3.83
CA GLY A 209 17.62 5.54 3.34
C GLY A 209 16.79 4.76 2.31
N GLY A 210 15.56 5.18 2.02
CA GLY A 210 14.73 4.57 0.99
C GLY A 210 15.25 4.86 -0.41
N GLY A 211 14.92 3.97 -1.38
CA GLY A 211 15.42 4.14 -2.74
C GLY A 211 14.88 3.12 -3.74
N SER A 212 15.38 3.19 -4.97
CA SER A 212 14.99 2.29 -6.06
C SER A 212 15.40 0.83 -5.84
N GLY A 213 16.45 0.61 -5.07
CA GLY A 213 17.18 -0.65 -5.00
C GLY A 213 18.28 -0.70 -6.06
N GLU A 214 18.15 -1.60 -7.02
CA GLU A 214 19.09 -1.74 -8.13
C GLU A 214 18.91 -0.64 -9.18
N SER A 215 19.92 -0.47 -10.05
CA SER A 215 19.83 0.34 -11.24
C SER A 215 18.87 -0.28 -12.24
N TYR A 216 18.14 0.56 -12.97
CA TYR A 216 17.22 0.15 -14.04
C TYR A 216 17.20 1.20 -15.15
N ALA A 217 16.72 0.81 -16.32
CA ALA A 217 16.51 1.69 -17.47
C ALA A 217 15.23 1.30 -18.19
N HIS A 218 14.66 2.25 -18.94
CA HIS A 218 13.49 2.02 -19.80
C HIS A 218 13.46 3.04 -20.95
N GLU A 219 12.54 2.90 -21.85
CA GLU A 219 12.36 3.89 -22.93
C GLU A 219 11.70 5.15 -22.39
N GLY A 220 12.02 6.29 -23.02
CA GLY A 220 11.39 7.57 -22.77
C GLY A 220 12.26 8.56 -21.99
N GLU A 221 11.61 9.49 -21.35
CA GLU A 221 12.23 10.62 -20.67
C GLU A 221 11.65 10.77 -19.26
N GLU A 222 12.47 11.27 -18.35
CA GLU A 222 12.09 11.55 -16.98
C GLU A 222 12.40 12.98 -16.58
N PHE A 223 11.44 13.60 -15.94
CA PHE A 223 11.60 14.86 -15.24
C PHE A 223 11.27 14.68 -13.76
N LEU A 224 12.14 15.15 -12.90
CA LEU A 224 11.88 15.17 -11.47
C LEU A 224 12.15 16.56 -10.89
N HIS A 225 11.38 16.90 -9.85
CA HIS A 225 11.54 18.14 -9.11
C HIS A 225 11.42 17.87 -7.61
N VAL A 226 12.39 18.31 -6.82
CA VAL A 226 12.43 18.08 -5.37
C VAL A 226 11.56 19.10 -4.66
N LEU A 227 10.44 18.65 -4.12
CA LEU A 227 9.49 19.49 -3.36
C LEU A 227 9.94 19.67 -1.90
N ARG A 228 10.66 18.67 -1.35
CA ARG A 228 11.11 18.65 0.05
C ARG A 228 12.24 17.66 0.23
N GLY A 229 13.22 18.01 1.07
CA GLY A 229 14.30 17.12 1.49
C GLY A 229 15.46 17.08 0.50
N GLU A 230 16.16 15.97 0.50
CA GLU A 230 17.34 15.72 -0.34
C GLU A 230 17.14 14.42 -1.13
N PHE A 231 17.67 14.38 -2.36
CA PHE A 231 17.56 13.25 -3.24
C PHE A 231 18.85 13.01 -3.98
N GLU A 232 19.34 11.80 -3.93
CA GLU A 232 20.57 11.40 -4.60
C GLU A 232 20.23 10.42 -5.74
N ILE A 233 20.72 10.73 -6.93
CA ILE A 233 20.56 9.92 -8.13
C ILE A 233 21.88 9.69 -8.82
N TRP A 234 22.09 8.48 -9.33
CA TRP A 234 23.22 8.11 -10.17
C TRP A 234 22.71 7.78 -11.55
N LEU A 235 23.31 8.38 -12.56
CA LEU A 235 23.08 8.12 -13.98
C LEU A 235 24.30 7.38 -14.55
N ASP A 236 24.04 6.35 -15.37
CA ASP A 236 25.04 5.50 -16.00
C ASP A 236 26.12 4.93 -15.05
N GLY A 237 25.79 4.83 -13.77
CA GLY A 237 26.69 4.34 -12.74
C GLY A 237 27.83 5.30 -12.34
N ALA A 238 28.10 6.33 -13.12
CA ALA A 238 29.24 7.26 -12.93
C ALA A 238 28.80 8.65 -12.44
N GLU A 239 27.78 9.21 -13.06
CA GLU A 239 27.33 10.57 -12.72
C GLU A 239 26.44 10.53 -11.47
N ARG A 240 26.86 11.30 -10.47
CA ARG A 240 26.14 11.39 -9.19
C ARG A 240 25.66 12.81 -8.96
N TYR A 241 24.35 12.95 -8.78
CA TYR A 241 23.70 14.20 -8.45
C TYR A 241 23.07 14.15 -7.07
N LEU A 242 23.39 15.14 -6.22
CA LEU A 242 22.70 15.38 -4.96
C LEU A 242 21.80 16.59 -5.13
N LEU A 243 20.51 16.34 -5.20
CA LEU A 243 19.48 17.36 -5.40
C LEU A 243 18.88 17.77 -4.06
N LYS A 244 18.56 19.05 -3.92
CA LYS A 244 17.91 19.66 -2.76
C LYS A 244 16.54 20.21 -3.14
N THR A 245 15.77 20.60 -2.14
CA THR A 245 14.47 21.26 -2.36
C THR A 245 14.60 22.44 -3.36
N GLY A 246 13.79 22.42 -4.40
CA GLY A 246 13.78 23.38 -5.50
C GLY A 246 14.56 22.95 -6.73
N ASP A 247 15.46 21.96 -6.60
CA ASP A 247 16.22 21.46 -7.75
C ASP A 247 15.34 20.58 -8.66
N SER A 248 15.67 20.60 -9.95
CA SER A 248 15.06 19.75 -10.97
C SER A 248 16.14 19.02 -11.75
N LEU A 249 15.81 17.83 -12.22
CA LEU A 249 16.64 17.03 -13.10
C LEU A 249 15.79 16.49 -14.24
N TYR A 250 16.34 16.49 -15.44
CA TYR A 250 15.79 15.86 -16.63
C TYR A 250 16.84 14.95 -17.24
N PHE A 251 16.43 13.76 -17.67
CA PHE A 251 17.30 12.79 -18.32
C PHE A 251 16.51 11.79 -19.17
N GLU A 252 17.20 11.19 -20.15
CA GLU A 252 16.65 10.09 -20.91
C GLU A 252 16.60 8.84 -20.06
N SER A 253 15.41 8.22 -19.94
CA SER A 253 15.18 7.03 -19.11
C SER A 253 15.94 5.78 -19.58
N SER A 254 16.47 5.79 -20.82
CA SER A 254 17.38 4.77 -21.35
C SER A 254 18.72 4.74 -20.63
N THR A 255 19.12 5.84 -19.99
CA THR A 255 20.27 5.92 -19.11
C THR A 255 20.02 5.08 -17.85
N PRO A 256 20.86 4.07 -17.56
CA PRO A 256 20.74 3.29 -16.33
C PRO A 256 20.80 4.20 -15.10
N HIS A 257 19.79 4.14 -14.25
CA HIS A 257 19.69 5.02 -13.10
C HIS A 257 19.27 4.29 -11.83
N ARG A 258 19.80 4.76 -10.71
CA ARG A 258 19.41 4.35 -9.36
C ARG A 258 19.38 5.58 -8.46
N TRP A 259 18.61 5.52 -7.40
CA TRP A 259 18.43 6.68 -6.53
C TRP A 259 18.07 6.28 -5.10
N LYS A 260 18.31 7.21 -4.17
CA LYS A 260 17.91 7.08 -2.76
C LYS A 260 17.67 8.44 -2.12
N ASN A 261 17.06 8.43 -0.95
CA ASN A 261 17.05 9.56 -0.03
C ASN A 261 18.27 9.43 0.92
N PRO A 262 19.29 10.28 0.79
CA PRO A 262 20.46 10.27 1.68
C PRO A 262 20.22 11.05 2.97
N GLY A 263 19.13 11.83 3.03
CA GLY A 263 18.83 12.76 4.12
C GLY A 263 18.24 12.09 5.34
N ARG A 264 17.93 12.92 6.35
CA ARG A 264 17.32 12.48 7.63
C ARG A 264 15.82 12.69 7.70
N VAL A 265 15.23 13.36 6.69
CA VAL A 265 13.79 13.62 6.58
C VAL A 265 13.22 12.93 5.34
N GLU A 266 11.91 12.74 5.32
CA GLU A 266 11.23 12.20 4.14
C GLU A 266 11.38 13.17 2.96
N THR A 267 11.84 12.67 1.82
CA THR A 267 11.96 13.43 0.58
C THR A 267 10.68 13.32 -0.24
N TRP A 268 10.23 14.43 -0.78
CA TRP A 268 9.07 14.49 -1.68
C TRP A 268 9.51 14.99 -3.05
N LEU A 269 9.06 14.27 -4.09
CA LEU A 269 9.39 14.54 -5.48
C LEU A 269 8.13 14.57 -6.33
N LEU A 270 8.02 15.58 -7.19
CA LEU A 270 7.23 15.45 -8.39
C LEU A 270 8.07 14.69 -9.42
N TRP A 271 7.59 13.59 -9.93
CA TRP A 271 8.28 12.78 -10.92
C TRP A 271 7.36 12.49 -12.10
N VAL A 272 7.80 12.81 -13.29
CA VAL A 272 7.03 12.63 -14.53
C VAL A 272 7.81 11.77 -15.50
N ASN A 273 7.21 10.70 -15.97
CA ASN A 273 7.75 9.84 -17.01
C ASN A 273 6.99 10.03 -18.33
N THR A 274 7.68 9.91 -19.46
CA THR A 274 7.10 9.84 -20.78
C THR A 274 7.80 8.76 -21.61
N PRO A 275 7.08 7.85 -22.31
CA PRO A 275 5.66 7.52 -22.10
C PRO A 275 5.42 6.87 -20.73
N PRO A 276 4.18 6.63 -20.34
CA PRO A 276 3.86 5.91 -19.11
C PRO A 276 4.53 4.54 -19.06
N THR A 277 5.39 4.34 -18.06
CA THR A 277 6.23 3.13 -17.94
C THR A 277 6.13 2.46 -16.57
N PHE A 278 5.48 3.10 -15.61
CA PHE A 278 5.19 2.51 -14.31
C PHE A 278 3.98 1.59 -14.31
#